data_78cf713ad63c828a4127ccae1481dfba
#
_entry.id   78cf713ad63c828a4127ccae1481dfba
#
_cell.length_a   1.000
_cell.length_b   1.000
_cell.length_c   1.000
_cell.angle_alpha   90.00
_cell.angle_beta   90.00
_cell.angle_gamma   90.00
#
_symmetry.space_group_name_H-M   'P 1'
#
loop_
_entity.id
_entity.type
_entity.pdbx_description
1 polymer ?
#
loop_
_entity_poly.entity_id
_entity_poly.type
_entity_poly.pdbx_seq_one_letter_code
_entity_poly.pdbx_strand_id
1 'polypeptide(L)'
;MNVLAALADPGALAYEPDPVGRLPAREAITADFRRRGADVAPDRILLTASTSEAYAFALKLLCDPGDTILVPRPSYPLFEYLAGLESVSVQSYPLRYDGTWHIDVAEMAEALTERTRAVVVVSPNNPTGSFVKMEEAEALRSLAARHEAAILSDEVFADFPLRDDPARAPTLFADGPALTLCLGGLSKSCGLPQLKLAWMALAGPAAAREEARARLEVVADTYLSVSTPVQHAAPAILARAAELQAPIRERVRSNLEVLRAAAAGSPATVLDAEGGWSAILHVPATRSEDEWVLVLAEQDGVLVHPGYFFDFPREAYLVLSLLSPPDEFAPGAARIVERVKRSA
;
A
#
# COMPACT_ATOMS: atom_id res chain seq x y z
N MET A 1 -11.96 -12.45 -18.30
CA MET A 1 -10.84 -13.44 -18.36
C MET A 1 -11.17 -14.62 -17.47
N ASN A 2 -10.83 -15.84 -17.89
CA ASN A 2 -10.84 -16.99 -16.98
C ASN A 2 -9.47 -17.12 -16.33
N VAL A 3 -9.31 -16.55 -15.14
CA VAL A 3 -8.06 -16.59 -14.34
C VAL A 3 -7.67 -18.05 -14.04
N LEU A 4 -8.65 -18.92 -13.80
CA LEU A 4 -8.41 -20.33 -13.52
C LEU A 4 -7.77 -21.07 -14.72
N ALA A 5 -8.18 -20.69 -15.94
CA ALA A 5 -7.56 -21.27 -17.15
C ALA A 5 -6.07 -20.89 -17.29
N ALA A 6 -5.71 -19.66 -16.89
CA ALA A 6 -4.30 -19.24 -16.89
C ALA A 6 -3.47 -19.98 -15.84
N LEU A 7 -4.06 -20.41 -14.72
CA LEU A 7 -3.40 -21.20 -13.68
C LEU A 7 -3.23 -22.68 -14.04
N ALA A 8 -3.95 -23.16 -15.08
CA ALA A 8 -3.95 -24.56 -15.50
C ALA A 8 -2.91 -24.88 -16.59
N ASP A 9 -1.85 -24.08 -16.71
CA ASP A 9 -0.75 -24.33 -17.64
C ASP A 9 -0.02 -25.64 -17.28
N PRO A 10 0.07 -26.62 -18.20
CA PRO A 10 0.78 -27.89 -17.93
C PRO A 10 2.26 -27.70 -17.55
N GLY A 11 2.92 -26.63 -18.03
CA GLY A 11 4.29 -26.28 -17.66
C GLY A 11 4.46 -25.98 -16.17
N ALA A 12 3.36 -25.64 -15.48
CA ALA A 12 3.37 -25.43 -14.04
C ALA A 12 3.61 -26.71 -13.19
N LEU A 13 3.55 -27.90 -13.81
CA LEU A 13 3.87 -29.18 -13.16
C LEU A 13 5.37 -29.46 -13.12
N ALA A 14 6.20 -28.76 -13.92
CA ALA A 14 7.65 -28.88 -13.87
C ALA A 14 8.18 -28.11 -12.65
N TYR A 15 8.99 -28.79 -11.83
CA TYR A 15 9.69 -28.16 -10.73
C TYR A 15 11.00 -27.55 -11.20
N GLU A 16 10.98 -26.26 -11.47
CA GLU A 16 12.12 -25.46 -11.92
C GLU A 16 12.23 -24.24 -11.00
N PRO A 17 12.76 -24.40 -9.77
CA PRO A 17 12.84 -23.30 -8.81
C PRO A 17 13.79 -22.20 -9.31
N ASP A 18 13.37 -20.96 -9.15
CA ASP A 18 14.18 -19.77 -9.38
C ASP A 18 14.00 -18.87 -8.15
N PRO A 19 15.06 -18.61 -7.37
CA PRO A 19 14.96 -17.83 -6.13
C PRO A 19 14.34 -16.43 -6.31
N VAL A 20 14.65 -15.79 -7.44
CA VAL A 20 14.09 -14.45 -7.74
C VAL A 20 12.76 -14.51 -8.49
N GLY A 21 12.33 -15.72 -8.88
CA GLY A 21 11.11 -15.95 -9.65
C GLY A 21 11.34 -15.97 -11.16
N ARG A 22 10.45 -16.67 -11.85
CA ARG A 22 10.54 -16.95 -13.29
C ARG A 22 10.64 -15.69 -14.14
N LEU A 23 11.54 -15.70 -15.13
CA LEU A 23 11.78 -14.56 -16.02
C LEU A 23 10.50 -14.03 -16.71
N PRO A 24 9.61 -14.88 -17.29
CA PRO A 24 8.39 -14.36 -17.93
C PRO A 24 7.45 -13.60 -16.98
N ALA A 25 7.38 -13.98 -15.71
CA ALA A 25 6.60 -13.26 -14.72
C ALA A 25 7.24 -11.90 -14.38
N ARG A 26 8.57 -11.85 -14.27
CA ARG A 26 9.32 -10.60 -14.04
C ARG A 26 9.25 -9.65 -15.24
N GLU A 27 9.29 -10.17 -16.47
CA GLU A 27 9.07 -9.38 -17.69
C GLU A 27 7.66 -8.77 -17.76
N ALA A 28 6.64 -9.52 -17.33
CA ALA A 28 5.27 -9.01 -17.23
C ALA A 28 5.14 -7.87 -16.20
N ILE A 29 5.84 -7.96 -15.08
CA ILE A 29 5.92 -6.90 -14.08
C ILE A 29 6.69 -5.69 -14.62
N THR A 30 7.79 -5.91 -15.37
CA THR A 30 8.48 -4.83 -16.11
C THR A 30 7.52 -4.07 -17.02
N ALA A 31 6.68 -4.78 -17.77
CA ALA A 31 5.69 -4.14 -18.64
C ALA A 31 4.64 -3.35 -17.83
N ASP A 32 4.28 -3.80 -16.64
CA ASP A 32 3.41 -3.09 -15.72
C ASP A 32 4.03 -1.78 -15.21
N PHE A 33 5.29 -1.81 -14.78
CA PHE A 33 6.04 -0.61 -14.40
C PHE A 33 6.15 0.39 -15.56
N ARG A 34 6.43 -0.10 -16.78
CA ARG A 34 6.53 0.76 -17.97
C ARG A 34 5.20 1.45 -18.26
N ARG A 35 4.07 0.80 -18.05
CA ARG A 35 2.73 1.39 -18.18
C ARG A 35 2.51 2.53 -17.18
N ARG A 36 3.17 2.48 -16.03
CA ARG A 36 3.17 3.54 -14.99
C ARG A 36 4.30 4.57 -15.18
N GLY A 37 5.07 4.50 -16.27
CA GLY A 37 6.10 5.47 -16.62
C GLY A 37 7.50 5.17 -16.06
N ALA A 38 7.76 3.97 -15.53
CA ALA A 38 9.09 3.57 -15.05
C ALA A 38 9.66 2.41 -15.89
N ASP A 39 10.93 2.52 -16.25
CA ASP A 39 11.65 1.45 -16.96
C ASP A 39 12.44 0.60 -15.97
N VAL A 40 11.87 -0.52 -15.59
CA VAL A 40 12.45 -1.49 -14.65
C VAL A 40 12.94 -2.69 -15.41
N ALA A 41 14.22 -3.01 -15.34
CA ALA A 41 14.76 -4.21 -15.95
C ALA A 41 14.32 -5.47 -15.16
N PRO A 42 14.04 -6.61 -15.82
CA PRO A 42 13.56 -7.83 -15.15
C PRO A 42 14.51 -8.38 -14.08
N ASP A 43 15.80 -8.13 -14.20
CA ASP A 43 16.82 -8.54 -13.22
C ASP A 43 16.80 -7.72 -11.93
N ARG A 44 16.07 -6.59 -11.92
CA ARG A 44 15.81 -5.78 -10.73
C ARG A 44 14.57 -6.20 -9.95
N ILE A 45 13.84 -7.21 -10.42
CA ILE A 45 12.59 -7.68 -9.82
C ILE A 45 12.81 -9.03 -9.13
N LEU A 46 12.30 -9.13 -7.90
CA LEU A 46 12.22 -10.35 -7.12
C LEU A 46 10.76 -10.62 -6.78
N LEU A 47 10.31 -11.87 -6.98
CA LEU A 47 8.95 -12.30 -6.67
C LEU A 47 8.84 -12.75 -5.22
N THR A 48 7.68 -12.49 -4.61
CA THR A 48 7.31 -12.94 -3.27
C THR A 48 5.86 -13.44 -3.27
N ALA A 49 5.48 -14.23 -2.27
CA ALA A 49 4.10 -14.72 -2.15
C ALA A 49 3.12 -13.61 -1.67
N SER A 50 3.63 -12.56 -1.04
CA SER A 50 2.84 -11.41 -0.59
C SER A 50 3.75 -10.21 -0.35
N THR A 51 3.17 -9.01 -0.26
CA THR A 51 3.94 -7.83 0.19
C THR A 51 4.39 -7.97 1.64
N SER A 52 3.66 -8.71 2.49
CA SER A 52 4.11 -9.03 3.85
C SER A 52 5.40 -9.84 3.86
N GLU A 53 5.54 -10.81 2.95
CA GLU A 53 6.79 -11.54 2.76
C GLU A 53 7.89 -10.64 2.19
N ALA A 54 7.55 -9.75 1.24
CA ALA A 54 8.49 -8.76 0.73
C ALA A 54 9.01 -7.82 1.84
N TYR A 55 8.16 -7.38 2.77
CA TYR A 55 8.59 -6.66 3.97
C TYR A 55 9.52 -7.48 4.85
N ALA A 56 9.18 -8.74 5.14
CA ALA A 56 10.05 -9.62 5.93
C ALA A 56 11.42 -9.79 5.29
N PHE A 57 11.48 -9.98 3.96
CA PHE A 57 12.74 -10.07 3.21
C PHE A 57 13.54 -8.76 3.25
N ALA A 58 12.84 -7.61 3.09
CA ALA A 58 13.47 -6.29 3.17
C ALA A 58 14.05 -6.04 4.58
N LEU A 59 13.32 -6.40 5.64
CA LEU A 59 13.80 -6.24 7.02
C LEU A 59 15.01 -7.14 7.31
N LYS A 60 15.00 -8.39 6.83
CA LYS A 60 16.18 -9.30 6.93
C LYS A 60 17.40 -8.78 6.16
N LEU A 61 17.17 -8.06 5.07
CA LEU A 61 18.24 -7.43 4.29
C LEU A 61 18.86 -6.23 5.03
N LEU A 62 18.01 -5.38 5.61
CA LEU A 62 18.37 -4.01 6.00
C LEU A 62 18.66 -3.88 7.49
N CYS A 63 18.07 -4.72 8.34
CA CYS A 63 18.04 -4.51 9.79
C CYS A 63 18.72 -5.65 10.56
N ASP A 64 19.40 -5.27 11.61
CA ASP A 64 19.78 -6.16 12.70
C ASP A 64 18.78 -6.07 13.87
N PRO A 65 18.72 -7.06 14.77
CA PRO A 65 17.87 -6.99 15.95
C PRO A 65 18.08 -5.70 16.75
N GLY A 66 16.99 -4.98 17.02
CA GLY A 66 16.99 -3.69 17.72
C GLY A 66 17.24 -2.47 16.84
N ASP A 67 17.42 -2.64 15.53
CA ASP A 67 17.34 -1.52 14.60
C ASP A 67 15.89 -1.01 14.46
N THR A 68 15.70 0.11 13.79
CA THR A 68 14.41 0.77 13.63
C THR A 68 14.04 0.96 12.17
N ILE A 69 12.74 0.92 11.90
CA ILE A 69 12.16 1.47 10.67
C ILE A 69 11.24 2.64 11.00
N LEU A 70 11.16 3.60 10.09
CA LEU A 70 10.29 4.76 10.21
C LEU A 70 9.06 4.57 9.31
N VAL A 71 7.84 4.66 9.85
CA VAL A 71 6.58 4.39 9.13
C VAL A 71 5.63 5.59 9.16
N PRO A 72 4.74 5.75 8.16
CA PRO A 72 3.76 6.84 8.16
C PRO A 72 2.68 6.64 9.22
N ARG A 73 2.14 7.75 9.75
CA ARG A 73 1.02 7.78 10.69
C ARG A 73 0.05 8.91 10.32
N PRO A 74 -1.26 8.67 10.07
CA PRO A 74 -1.93 7.37 10.13
C PRO A 74 -1.55 6.46 8.96
N SER A 75 -1.59 5.14 9.20
CA SER A 75 -1.35 4.13 8.18
C SER A 75 -1.91 2.76 8.59
N TYR A 76 -1.70 1.76 7.74
CA TYR A 76 -2.14 0.39 7.98
C TYR A 76 -1.35 -0.27 9.13
N PRO A 77 -2.00 -0.88 10.13
CA PRO A 77 -1.37 -1.30 11.39
C PRO A 77 -0.52 -2.58 11.29
N LEU A 78 -0.07 -2.96 10.10
CA LEU A 78 0.70 -4.21 9.91
C LEU A 78 2.19 -4.06 10.24
N PHE A 79 2.72 -2.85 10.21
CA PHE A 79 4.17 -2.62 10.31
C PHE A 79 4.76 -3.07 11.64
N GLU A 80 4.08 -2.82 12.75
CA GLU A 80 4.55 -3.23 14.08
C GLU A 80 4.67 -4.76 14.20
N TYR A 81 3.69 -5.49 13.63
CA TYR A 81 3.72 -6.95 13.63
C TYR A 81 4.84 -7.50 12.76
N LEU A 82 5.00 -6.98 11.55
CA LEU A 82 6.06 -7.43 10.63
C LEU A 82 7.46 -7.12 11.17
N ALA A 83 7.66 -5.92 11.70
CA ALA A 83 8.92 -5.51 12.30
C ALA A 83 9.22 -6.32 13.58
N GLY A 84 8.22 -6.53 14.44
CA GLY A 84 8.34 -7.31 15.65
C GLY A 84 8.78 -8.75 15.42
N LEU A 85 8.28 -9.40 14.34
CA LEU A 85 8.72 -10.75 13.95
C LEU A 85 10.21 -10.81 13.57
N GLU A 86 10.78 -9.70 13.09
CA GLU A 86 12.21 -9.59 12.77
C GLU A 86 13.03 -8.93 13.89
N SER A 87 12.45 -8.72 15.06
CA SER A 87 13.10 -8.03 16.21
C SER A 87 13.53 -6.58 15.87
N VAL A 88 12.80 -5.92 14.97
CA VAL A 88 12.99 -4.54 14.55
C VAL A 88 11.95 -3.66 15.24
N SER A 89 12.34 -2.47 15.65
CA SER A 89 11.45 -1.50 16.28
C SER A 89 10.81 -0.57 15.23
N VAL A 90 9.61 -0.09 15.53
CA VAL A 90 8.90 0.88 14.67
C VAL A 90 8.92 2.25 15.34
N GLN A 91 9.29 3.27 14.56
CA GLN A 91 9.06 4.67 14.86
C GLN A 91 8.12 5.24 13.79
N SER A 92 7.39 6.30 14.10
CA SER A 92 6.44 6.89 13.15
C SER A 92 6.77 8.33 12.81
N TYR A 93 6.44 8.74 11.57
CA TYR A 93 6.39 10.12 11.16
C TYR A 93 4.93 10.50 10.78
N PRO A 94 4.50 11.75 11.05
CA PRO A 94 3.14 12.15 10.79
C PRO A 94 2.89 12.43 9.31
N LEU A 95 1.72 12.00 8.82
CA LEU A 95 1.09 12.60 7.65
C LEU A 95 0.24 13.78 8.14
N ARG A 96 0.33 14.92 7.46
CA ARG A 96 -0.42 16.13 7.77
C ARG A 96 -1.60 16.31 6.83
N TYR A 97 -2.68 16.88 7.34
CA TYR A 97 -3.88 17.19 6.58
C TYR A 97 -4.22 18.67 6.70
N ASP A 98 -4.21 19.37 5.56
CA ASP A 98 -4.58 20.78 5.42
C ASP A 98 -5.64 21.02 4.31
N GLY A 99 -6.45 20.00 4.04
CA GLY A 99 -7.36 19.88 2.91
C GLY A 99 -6.94 18.77 1.97
N THR A 100 -5.65 18.42 1.96
CA THR A 100 -5.06 17.22 1.35
C THR A 100 -4.06 16.61 2.31
N TRP A 101 -3.77 15.32 2.15
CA TRP A 101 -2.75 14.65 2.95
C TRP A 101 -1.37 14.79 2.30
N HIS A 102 -0.36 15.08 3.11
CA HIS A 102 1.03 15.21 2.65
C HIS A 102 2.03 14.73 3.72
N ILE A 103 3.27 14.51 3.29
CA ILE A 103 4.38 14.14 4.16
C ILE A 103 5.04 15.42 4.69
N ASP A 104 5.14 15.56 6.01
CA ASP A 104 6.00 16.57 6.62
C ASP A 104 7.44 16.05 6.67
N VAL A 105 8.24 16.42 5.66
CA VAL A 105 9.63 15.94 5.53
C VAL A 105 10.52 16.48 6.66
N ALA A 106 10.19 17.63 7.25
CA ALA A 106 10.96 18.19 8.37
C ALA A 106 10.72 17.37 9.65
N GLU A 107 9.46 17.07 9.99
CA GLU A 107 9.14 16.19 11.12
C GLU A 107 9.64 14.76 10.89
N MET A 108 9.61 14.28 9.65
CA MET A 108 10.22 12.99 9.31
C MET A 108 11.72 13.00 9.60
N ALA A 109 12.43 14.07 9.27
CA ALA A 109 13.86 14.19 9.53
C ALA A 109 14.20 14.19 11.03
N GLU A 110 13.35 14.80 11.86
CA GLU A 110 13.50 14.79 13.31
C GLU A 110 13.27 13.40 13.94
N ALA A 111 12.46 12.56 13.30
CA ALA A 111 12.17 11.21 13.76
C ALA A 111 13.25 10.18 13.37
N LEU A 112 14.15 10.51 12.44
CA LEU A 112 15.25 9.63 12.05
C LEU A 112 16.33 9.58 13.12
N THR A 113 16.85 8.39 13.38
CA THR A 113 17.95 8.13 14.32
C THR A 113 19.08 7.38 13.63
N GLU A 114 20.24 7.25 14.28
CA GLU A 114 21.36 6.44 13.79
C GLU A 114 21.02 4.95 13.64
N ARG A 115 19.95 4.49 14.29
CA ARG A 115 19.45 3.11 14.18
C ARG A 115 18.37 2.92 13.12
N THR A 116 17.92 3.98 12.47
CA THR A 116 16.89 3.90 11.42
C THR A 116 17.51 3.36 10.13
N ARG A 117 17.09 2.17 9.70
CA ARG A 117 17.59 1.48 8.50
C ARG A 117 16.71 1.66 7.28
N ALA A 118 15.43 1.94 7.49
CA ALA A 118 14.51 2.17 6.39
C ALA A 118 13.42 3.18 6.74
N VAL A 119 12.98 3.91 5.72
CA VAL A 119 11.76 4.73 5.74
C VAL A 119 10.72 4.02 4.90
N VAL A 120 9.60 3.67 5.49
CA VAL A 120 8.45 3.11 4.79
C VAL A 120 7.58 4.24 4.26
N VAL A 121 7.21 4.16 2.99
CA VAL A 121 6.29 5.08 2.33
C VAL A 121 5.21 4.25 1.66
N VAL A 122 3.94 4.62 1.85
CA VAL A 122 2.81 3.94 1.22
C VAL A 122 2.14 4.91 0.24
N SER A 123 2.11 4.57 -1.05
CA SER A 123 1.63 5.49 -2.09
C SER A 123 0.74 4.77 -3.12
N PRO A 124 -0.59 5.00 -3.10
CA PRO A 124 -1.31 5.82 -2.11
C PRO A 124 -1.40 5.14 -0.74
N ASN A 125 -1.36 5.95 0.30
CA ASN A 125 -1.41 5.47 1.67
C ASN A 125 -2.80 4.93 2.05
N ASN A 126 -2.83 3.94 2.90
CA ASN A 126 -4.05 3.39 3.49
C ASN A 126 -4.08 3.74 5.00
N PRO A 127 -5.07 4.53 5.49
CA PRO A 127 -6.35 4.83 4.85
C PRO A 127 -6.46 6.20 4.16
N THR A 128 -5.43 7.07 4.21
CA THR A 128 -5.54 8.48 3.80
C THR A 128 -5.78 8.67 2.30
N GLY A 129 -5.36 7.71 1.50
CA GLY A 129 -5.44 7.80 0.05
C GLY A 129 -4.41 8.76 -0.57
N SER A 130 -3.50 9.32 0.23
CA SER A 130 -2.49 10.27 -0.26
C SER A 130 -1.47 9.60 -1.17
N PHE A 131 -1.20 10.22 -2.32
CA PHE A 131 -0.05 9.88 -3.14
C PHE A 131 1.14 10.76 -2.76
N VAL A 132 2.33 10.19 -2.81
CA VAL A 132 3.57 10.96 -2.74
C VAL A 132 3.68 11.86 -3.97
N LYS A 133 4.04 13.13 -3.76
CA LYS A 133 4.31 14.09 -4.82
C LYS A 133 5.75 13.99 -5.31
N MET A 134 6.02 14.48 -6.52
CA MET A 134 7.37 14.43 -7.11
C MET A 134 8.40 15.15 -6.24
N GLU A 135 8.04 16.32 -5.68
CA GLU A 135 8.90 17.07 -4.77
C GLU A 135 9.15 16.33 -3.45
N GLU A 136 8.11 15.71 -2.88
CA GLU A 136 8.25 14.86 -1.70
C GLU A 136 9.16 13.66 -1.97
N ALA A 137 9.00 12.99 -3.12
CA ALA A 137 9.83 11.85 -3.51
C ALA A 137 11.33 12.21 -3.63
N GLU A 138 11.65 13.40 -4.15
CA GLU A 138 13.02 13.89 -4.24
C GLU A 138 13.60 14.23 -2.86
N ALA A 139 12.81 14.92 -2.03
CA ALA A 139 13.18 15.24 -0.66
C ALA A 139 13.39 13.96 0.18
N LEU A 140 12.53 12.95 0.04
CA LEU A 140 12.65 11.65 0.69
C LEU A 140 13.94 10.93 0.30
N ARG A 141 14.26 10.84 -1.01
CA ARG A 141 15.50 10.21 -1.48
C ARG A 141 16.74 10.90 -0.92
N SER A 142 16.72 12.23 -0.90
CA SER A 142 17.81 13.02 -0.36
C SER A 142 17.95 12.84 1.15
N LEU A 143 16.84 12.79 1.87
CA LEU A 143 16.82 12.57 3.32
C LEU A 143 17.34 11.17 3.66
N ALA A 144 16.79 10.14 3.03
CA ALA A 144 17.17 8.74 3.23
C ALA A 144 18.68 8.53 2.97
N ALA A 145 19.21 9.12 1.88
CA ALA A 145 20.64 9.03 1.56
C ALA A 145 21.53 9.66 2.63
N ARG A 146 21.15 10.82 3.19
CA ARG A 146 21.93 11.47 4.26
C ARG A 146 22.00 10.65 5.56
N HIS A 147 20.99 9.81 5.79
CA HIS A 147 20.88 8.96 6.97
C HIS A 147 21.26 7.50 6.69
N GLU A 148 21.80 7.21 5.50
CA GLU A 148 22.13 5.83 5.06
C GLU A 148 20.96 4.86 5.20
N ALA A 149 19.73 5.36 5.14
CA ALA A 149 18.50 4.58 5.21
C ALA A 149 17.99 4.18 3.82
N ALA A 150 17.38 3.01 3.71
CA ALA A 150 16.67 2.60 2.51
C ALA A 150 15.24 3.18 2.48
N ILE A 151 14.63 3.23 1.30
CA ILE A 151 13.21 3.53 1.13
C ILE A 151 12.46 2.23 0.81
N LEU A 152 11.43 1.89 1.60
CA LEU A 152 10.48 0.84 1.29
C LEU A 152 9.19 1.49 0.79
N SER A 153 8.98 1.47 -0.53
CA SER A 153 7.81 2.06 -1.17
C SER A 153 6.73 1.01 -1.40
N ASP A 154 5.67 1.04 -0.61
CA ASP A 154 4.50 0.20 -0.83
C ASP A 154 3.57 0.86 -1.84
N GLU A 155 3.51 0.30 -3.04
CA GLU A 155 2.75 0.83 -4.17
C GLU A 155 1.56 -0.07 -4.56
N VAL A 156 1.08 -0.91 -3.64
CA VAL A 156 0.01 -1.90 -3.93
C VAL A 156 -1.28 -1.26 -4.42
N PHE A 157 -1.57 -0.01 -4.06
CA PHE A 157 -2.74 0.74 -4.49
C PHE A 157 -2.48 1.73 -5.62
N ALA A 158 -1.28 1.77 -6.21
CA ALA A 158 -0.90 2.76 -7.23
C ALA A 158 -1.83 2.79 -8.46
N ASP A 159 -2.47 1.66 -8.77
CA ASP A 159 -3.42 1.53 -9.88
C ASP A 159 -4.81 2.13 -9.59
N PHE A 160 -5.07 2.68 -8.40
CA PHE A 160 -6.39 3.17 -8.00
C PHE A 160 -6.41 4.67 -7.67
N PRO A 161 -6.02 5.54 -8.61
CA PRO A 161 -6.22 6.97 -8.45
C PRO A 161 -7.71 7.32 -8.55
N LEU A 162 -8.15 8.24 -7.68
CA LEU A 162 -9.51 8.78 -7.68
C LEU A 162 -9.61 10.06 -8.51
N ARG A 163 -8.50 10.76 -8.70
CA ARG A 163 -8.40 11.94 -9.56
C ARG A 163 -7.04 11.99 -10.24
N ASP A 164 -6.95 12.75 -11.33
CA ASP A 164 -5.67 13.07 -11.96
C ASP A 164 -4.96 14.17 -11.18
N ASP A 165 -3.64 14.02 -11.02
CA ASP A 165 -2.78 15.01 -10.38
C ASP A 165 -1.39 14.95 -11.02
N PRO A 166 -0.96 16.01 -11.74
CA PRO A 166 0.32 16.05 -12.40
C PRO A 166 1.51 16.14 -11.43
N ALA A 167 1.28 16.53 -10.18
CA ALA A 167 2.32 16.58 -9.16
C ALA A 167 2.63 15.20 -8.56
N ARG A 168 1.77 14.21 -8.76
CA ARG A 168 1.92 12.86 -8.23
C ARG A 168 3.14 12.15 -8.81
N ALA A 169 3.96 11.55 -7.96
CA ALA A 169 4.96 10.59 -8.39
C ALA A 169 4.26 9.28 -8.83
N PRO A 170 4.41 8.85 -10.09
CA PRO A 170 3.75 7.64 -10.57
C PRO A 170 4.29 6.37 -9.91
N THR A 171 5.50 6.42 -9.42
CA THR A 171 6.21 5.42 -8.62
C THR A 171 7.42 6.08 -7.96
N LEU A 172 7.89 5.51 -6.85
CA LEU A 172 9.17 5.93 -6.26
C LEU A 172 10.37 5.19 -6.86
N PHE A 173 10.13 4.26 -7.78
CA PHE A 173 11.19 3.59 -8.51
C PHE A 173 11.97 4.60 -9.36
N ALA A 174 13.15 4.95 -8.90
CA ALA A 174 14.09 5.79 -9.64
C ALA A 174 15.51 5.50 -9.16
N ASP A 175 16.46 5.46 -10.10
CA ASP A 175 17.87 5.44 -9.71
C ASP A 175 18.24 6.81 -9.11
N GLY A 176 18.62 6.78 -7.84
CA GLY A 176 18.87 7.96 -7.01
C GLY A 176 19.91 7.65 -5.93
N PRO A 177 20.10 8.54 -4.96
CA PRO A 177 21.16 8.42 -3.96
C PRO A 177 20.86 7.39 -2.85
N ALA A 178 19.62 6.94 -2.68
CA ALA A 178 19.21 5.97 -1.66
C ALA A 178 18.74 4.66 -2.30
N LEU A 179 19.06 3.52 -1.65
CA LEU A 179 18.48 2.23 -2.01
C LEU A 179 16.96 2.30 -1.84
N THR A 180 16.21 1.93 -2.87
CA THR A 180 14.74 1.97 -2.88
C THR A 180 14.20 0.61 -3.29
N LEU A 181 13.29 0.08 -2.51
CA LEU A 181 12.59 -1.18 -2.75
C LEU A 181 11.11 -0.85 -2.95
N CYS A 182 10.62 -0.99 -4.20
CA CYS A 182 9.22 -0.73 -4.54
C CYS A 182 8.43 -2.03 -4.53
N LEU A 183 7.42 -2.10 -3.69
CA LEU A 183 6.59 -3.27 -3.46
C LEU A 183 5.28 -3.16 -4.24
N GLY A 184 4.87 -4.25 -4.85
CA GLY A 184 3.59 -4.39 -5.54
C GLY A 184 3.07 -5.82 -5.50
N GLY A 185 1.86 -6.06 -6.00
CA GLY A 185 1.32 -7.40 -5.98
C GLY A 185 -0.10 -7.52 -6.52
N LEU A 186 -0.46 -8.71 -6.99
CA LEU A 186 -1.77 -9.01 -7.57
C LEU A 186 -2.93 -8.81 -6.60
N SER A 187 -2.67 -8.85 -5.29
CA SER A 187 -3.69 -8.74 -4.24
C SER A 187 -4.55 -7.49 -4.38
N LYS A 188 -3.92 -6.36 -4.71
CA LYS A 188 -4.59 -5.07 -4.88
C LYS A 188 -4.65 -4.70 -6.35
N SER A 189 -3.50 -4.71 -7.05
CA SER A 189 -3.44 -4.28 -8.46
C SER A 189 -4.43 -5.00 -9.37
N CYS A 190 -4.74 -6.28 -9.09
CA CYS A 190 -5.73 -7.07 -9.86
C CYS A 190 -6.93 -7.55 -9.02
N GLY A 191 -7.01 -7.22 -7.73
CA GLY A 191 -8.06 -7.73 -6.84
C GLY A 191 -8.00 -9.24 -6.61
N LEU A 192 -6.80 -9.84 -6.65
CA LEU A 192 -6.58 -11.30 -6.60
C LEU A 192 -5.68 -11.72 -5.42
N PRO A 193 -6.07 -11.42 -4.15
CA PRO A 193 -5.25 -11.71 -2.97
C PRO A 193 -5.03 -13.22 -2.74
N GLN A 194 -5.94 -14.06 -3.25
CA GLN A 194 -5.87 -15.51 -3.13
C GLN A 194 -4.77 -16.14 -3.99
N LEU A 195 -4.26 -15.45 -5.00
CA LEU A 195 -3.23 -15.99 -5.89
C LEU A 195 -1.82 -15.96 -5.31
N LYS A 196 -1.60 -15.15 -4.27
CA LYS A 196 -0.32 -15.11 -3.55
C LYS A 196 0.88 -14.85 -4.46
N LEU A 197 0.83 -13.75 -5.22
CA LEU A 197 1.95 -13.23 -5.99
C LEU A 197 2.10 -11.72 -5.74
N ALA A 198 3.29 -11.36 -5.30
CA ALA A 198 3.75 -9.99 -5.12
C ALA A 198 5.20 -9.88 -5.66
N TRP A 199 5.75 -8.70 -5.62
CA TRP A 199 7.11 -8.42 -6.09
C TRP A 199 7.73 -7.26 -5.35
N MET A 200 9.06 -7.23 -5.45
CA MET A 200 9.92 -6.14 -5.03
C MET A 200 10.78 -5.72 -6.22
N ALA A 201 10.79 -4.44 -6.56
CA ALA A 201 11.66 -3.86 -7.58
C ALA A 201 12.73 -2.99 -6.90
N LEU A 202 14.01 -3.19 -7.26
CA LEU A 202 15.16 -2.54 -6.64
C LEU A 202 15.65 -1.37 -7.50
N ALA A 203 15.78 -0.20 -6.88
CA ALA A 203 16.35 1.01 -7.47
C ALA A 203 17.40 1.63 -6.52
N GLY A 204 18.13 2.62 -7.00
CA GLY A 204 19.17 3.32 -6.24
C GLY A 204 20.57 3.10 -6.79
N PRO A 205 21.63 3.42 -6.00
CA PRO A 205 23.02 3.30 -6.43
C PRO A 205 23.35 1.87 -6.88
N ALA A 206 24.05 1.72 -8.01
CA ALA A 206 24.31 0.43 -8.63
C ALA A 206 24.93 -0.59 -7.66
N ALA A 207 25.98 -0.20 -6.93
CA ALA A 207 26.65 -1.10 -5.98
C ALA A 207 25.72 -1.57 -4.85
N ALA A 208 24.96 -0.66 -4.24
CA ALA A 208 24.02 -0.99 -3.17
C ALA A 208 22.88 -1.90 -3.67
N ARG A 209 22.38 -1.64 -4.88
CA ARG A 209 21.34 -2.44 -5.51
C ARG A 209 21.83 -3.86 -5.85
N GLU A 210 23.03 -4.01 -6.41
CA GLU A 210 23.63 -5.30 -6.73
C GLU A 210 23.89 -6.15 -5.47
N GLU A 211 24.42 -5.52 -4.42
CA GLU A 211 24.59 -6.17 -3.13
C GLU A 211 23.25 -6.58 -2.51
N ALA A 212 22.27 -5.68 -2.50
CA ALA A 212 20.93 -5.97 -1.99
C ALA A 212 20.29 -7.13 -2.75
N ARG A 213 20.40 -7.13 -4.09
CA ARG A 213 19.89 -8.21 -4.92
C ARG A 213 20.52 -9.56 -4.58
N ALA A 214 21.86 -9.61 -4.47
CA ALA A 214 22.56 -10.85 -4.15
C ALA A 214 22.16 -11.41 -2.77
N ARG A 215 22.01 -10.54 -1.77
CA ARG A 215 21.55 -10.94 -0.43
C ARG A 215 20.10 -11.40 -0.42
N LEU A 216 19.22 -10.68 -1.11
CA LEU A 216 17.79 -11.05 -1.25
C LEU A 216 17.61 -12.39 -1.97
N GLU A 217 18.45 -12.70 -2.94
CA GLU A 217 18.43 -14.00 -3.62
C GLU A 217 18.67 -15.15 -2.63
N VAL A 218 19.62 -15.01 -1.70
CA VAL A 218 19.87 -15.99 -0.63
C VAL A 218 18.67 -16.10 0.32
N VAL A 219 18.09 -14.97 0.72
CA VAL A 219 16.89 -14.96 1.57
C VAL A 219 15.74 -15.67 0.88
N ALA A 220 15.44 -15.31 -0.37
CA ALA A 220 14.35 -15.88 -1.15
C ALA A 220 14.54 -17.39 -1.41
N ASP A 221 15.76 -17.83 -1.71
CA ASP A 221 16.09 -19.24 -1.90
C ASP A 221 15.83 -20.06 -0.62
N THR A 222 16.13 -19.48 0.54
CA THR A 222 15.86 -20.10 1.85
C THR A 222 14.35 -20.28 2.12
N TYR A 223 13.51 -19.36 1.66
CA TYR A 223 12.04 -19.43 1.81
C TYR A 223 11.35 -20.22 0.71
N LEU A 224 12.10 -20.63 -0.32
CA LEU A 224 11.65 -21.30 -1.53
C LEU A 224 10.87 -20.37 -2.48
N SER A 225 10.77 -20.83 -3.72
CA SER A 225 10.14 -20.03 -4.79
C SER A 225 8.63 -19.88 -4.60
N VAL A 226 8.10 -18.77 -5.10
CA VAL A 226 6.66 -18.57 -5.25
C VAL A 226 6.05 -19.72 -6.08
N SER A 227 4.79 -20.07 -5.78
CA SER A 227 4.04 -21.13 -6.46
C SER A 227 4.14 -21.02 -7.99
N THR A 228 4.58 -22.12 -8.64
CA THR A 228 4.80 -22.16 -10.09
C THR A 228 3.55 -21.83 -10.92
N PRO A 229 2.33 -22.35 -10.62
CA PRO A 229 1.13 -22.02 -11.39
C PRO A 229 0.84 -20.52 -11.49
N VAL A 230 1.00 -19.77 -10.40
CA VAL A 230 0.73 -18.33 -10.44
C VAL A 230 1.80 -17.58 -11.20
N GLN A 231 3.06 -18.01 -11.15
CA GLN A 231 4.13 -17.42 -11.95
C GLN A 231 3.92 -17.64 -13.46
N HIS A 232 3.41 -18.80 -13.87
CA HIS A 232 3.01 -19.05 -15.26
C HIS A 232 1.82 -18.19 -15.68
N ALA A 233 0.85 -17.97 -14.80
CA ALA A 233 -0.33 -17.17 -15.08
C ALA A 233 -0.06 -15.65 -15.07
N ALA A 234 1.00 -15.18 -14.41
CA ALA A 234 1.29 -13.76 -14.22
C ALA A 234 1.31 -12.94 -15.52
N PRO A 235 1.94 -13.38 -16.63
CA PRO A 235 1.91 -12.64 -17.88
C PRO A 235 0.48 -12.42 -18.42
N ALA A 236 -0.35 -13.46 -18.40
CA ALA A 236 -1.74 -13.36 -18.89
C ALA A 236 -2.63 -12.51 -17.99
N ILE A 237 -2.40 -12.54 -16.68
CA ILE A 237 -3.14 -11.74 -15.70
C ILE A 237 -2.76 -10.26 -15.85
N LEU A 238 -1.46 -9.93 -15.83
CA LEU A 238 -0.97 -8.56 -15.90
C LEU A 238 -1.25 -7.90 -17.25
N ALA A 239 -1.21 -8.64 -18.35
CA ALA A 239 -1.61 -8.13 -19.65
C ALA A 239 -3.08 -7.64 -19.69
N ARG A 240 -3.92 -8.14 -18.78
CA ARG A 240 -5.33 -7.77 -18.66
C ARG A 240 -5.67 -7.05 -17.36
N ALA A 241 -4.65 -6.53 -16.67
CA ALA A 241 -4.85 -5.83 -15.39
C ALA A 241 -5.90 -4.71 -15.48
N ALA A 242 -5.89 -3.92 -16.57
CA ALA A 242 -6.86 -2.84 -16.77
C ALA A 242 -8.33 -3.31 -16.75
N GLU A 243 -8.61 -4.53 -17.29
CA GLU A 243 -9.97 -5.10 -17.28
C GLU A 243 -10.40 -5.52 -15.88
N LEU A 244 -9.46 -5.99 -15.05
CA LEU A 244 -9.72 -6.38 -13.66
C LEU A 244 -9.86 -5.15 -12.76
N GLN A 245 -9.10 -4.09 -13.04
CA GLN A 245 -9.11 -2.84 -12.30
C GLN A 245 -10.36 -1.99 -12.54
N ALA A 246 -10.88 -1.99 -13.79
CA ALA A 246 -11.96 -1.09 -14.18
C ALA A 246 -13.21 -1.19 -13.27
N PRO A 247 -13.77 -2.37 -12.98
CA PRO A 247 -14.94 -2.48 -12.11
C PRO A 247 -14.65 -2.08 -10.66
N ILE A 248 -13.41 -2.27 -10.19
CA ILE A 248 -12.99 -1.84 -8.85
C ILE A 248 -12.91 -0.32 -8.79
N ARG A 249 -12.27 0.31 -9.77
CA ARG A 249 -12.17 1.78 -9.86
C ARG A 249 -13.54 2.45 -9.91
N GLU A 250 -14.43 1.93 -10.73
CA GLU A 250 -15.80 2.44 -10.86
C GLU A 250 -16.54 2.37 -9.52
N ARG A 251 -16.48 1.22 -8.86
CA ARG A 251 -17.10 1.02 -7.56
C ARG A 251 -16.58 1.99 -6.50
N VAL A 252 -15.24 2.11 -6.39
CA VAL A 252 -14.61 2.97 -5.40
C VAL A 252 -14.98 4.45 -5.64
N ARG A 253 -14.98 4.92 -6.88
CA ARG A 253 -15.37 6.28 -7.24
C ARG A 253 -16.85 6.53 -6.92
N SER A 254 -17.74 5.66 -7.38
CA SER A 254 -19.17 5.77 -7.14
C SER A 254 -19.50 5.78 -5.64
N ASN A 255 -18.92 4.88 -4.87
CA ASN A 255 -19.15 4.82 -3.43
C ASN A 255 -18.61 6.07 -2.71
N LEU A 256 -17.47 6.63 -3.12
CA LEU A 256 -16.96 7.87 -2.57
C LEU A 256 -17.89 9.06 -2.86
N GLU A 257 -18.43 9.16 -4.07
CA GLU A 257 -19.41 10.19 -4.44
C GLU A 257 -20.70 10.06 -3.62
N VAL A 258 -21.20 8.83 -3.44
CA VAL A 258 -22.37 8.54 -2.59
C VAL A 258 -22.11 8.98 -1.15
N LEU A 259 -20.94 8.66 -0.59
CA LEU A 259 -20.59 9.06 0.77
C LEU A 259 -20.50 10.58 0.92
N ARG A 260 -19.86 11.27 -0.03
CA ARG A 260 -19.76 12.74 -0.06
C ARG A 260 -21.13 13.40 -0.14
N ALA A 261 -22.00 12.89 -1.01
CA ALA A 261 -23.37 13.38 -1.17
C ALA A 261 -24.19 13.17 0.11
N ALA A 262 -24.09 12.01 0.75
CA ALA A 262 -24.78 11.73 2.02
C ALA A 262 -24.30 12.64 3.16
N ALA A 263 -23.00 12.89 3.25
CA ALA A 263 -22.41 13.74 4.30
C ALA A 263 -22.65 15.24 4.09
N ALA A 264 -23.02 15.67 2.89
CA ALA A 264 -23.23 17.09 2.57
C ALA A 264 -24.29 17.72 3.49
N GLY A 265 -23.95 18.85 4.12
CA GLY A 265 -24.82 19.56 5.06
C GLY A 265 -25.07 18.83 6.39
N SER A 266 -24.27 17.79 6.68
CA SER A 266 -24.26 17.11 7.98
C SER A 266 -23.07 17.57 8.84
N PRO A 267 -23.04 17.24 10.14
CA PRO A 267 -21.86 17.47 10.98
C PRO A 267 -20.66 16.58 10.66
N ALA A 268 -20.81 15.57 9.79
CA ALA A 268 -19.71 14.71 9.37
C ALA A 268 -18.99 15.31 8.15
N THR A 269 -17.68 15.11 8.07
CA THR A 269 -16.84 15.57 6.95
C THR A 269 -16.08 14.40 6.35
N VAL A 270 -16.24 14.18 5.05
CA VAL A 270 -15.41 13.22 4.30
C VAL A 270 -14.10 13.89 3.98
N LEU A 271 -12.99 13.38 4.51
CA LEU A 271 -11.67 13.91 4.19
C LEU A 271 -11.30 13.59 2.74
N ASP A 272 -10.47 14.44 2.15
CA ASP A 272 -10.04 14.23 0.77
C ASP A 272 -9.13 13.01 0.66
N ALA A 273 -9.37 12.20 -0.38
CA ALA A 273 -8.58 11.04 -0.73
C ALA A 273 -8.25 11.10 -2.23
N GLU A 274 -6.97 10.90 -2.56
CA GLU A 274 -6.46 10.95 -3.94
C GLU A 274 -6.46 9.58 -4.60
N GLY A 275 -6.51 8.51 -3.80
CA GLY A 275 -6.47 7.13 -4.29
C GLY A 275 -6.80 6.10 -3.22
N GLY A 276 -6.60 4.82 -3.57
CA GLY A 276 -6.86 3.71 -2.65
C GLY A 276 -8.31 3.27 -2.62
N TRP A 277 -8.68 2.52 -1.58
CA TRP A 277 -9.99 1.87 -1.43
C TRP A 277 -10.71 2.25 -0.16
N SER A 278 -10.21 3.23 0.56
CA SER A 278 -10.76 3.67 1.85
C SER A 278 -11.21 5.13 1.78
N ALA A 279 -12.17 5.48 2.60
CA ALA A 279 -12.55 6.86 2.89
C ALA A 279 -12.50 7.12 4.39
N ILE A 280 -12.09 8.32 4.78
CA ILE A 280 -12.06 8.76 6.16
C ILE A 280 -13.23 9.72 6.36
N LEU A 281 -14.06 9.41 7.34
CA LEU A 281 -15.15 10.25 7.80
C LEU A 281 -14.80 10.84 9.17
N HIS A 282 -14.62 12.14 9.24
CA HIS A 282 -14.49 12.85 10.50
C HIS A 282 -15.90 13.13 11.04
N VAL A 283 -16.16 12.69 12.26
CA VAL A 283 -17.45 12.82 12.96
C VAL A 283 -17.32 13.72 14.19
N PRO A 284 -18.42 14.28 14.74
CA PRO A 284 -18.35 15.01 16.00
C PRO A 284 -17.80 14.16 17.15
N ALA A 285 -16.93 14.74 17.97
CA ALA A 285 -16.34 14.08 19.15
C ALA A 285 -17.34 14.02 20.34
N THR A 286 -18.60 13.70 20.05
CA THR A 286 -19.66 13.52 21.07
C THR A 286 -19.65 12.12 21.66
N ARG A 287 -18.89 11.22 21.05
CA ARG A 287 -18.66 9.82 21.46
C ARG A 287 -17.21 9.45 21.18
N SER A 288 -16.67 8.47 21.91
CA SER A 288 -15.41 7.82 21.52
C SER A 288 -15.56 7.04 20.20
N GLU A 289 -14.47 6.72 19.56
CA GLU A 289 -14.50 5.91 18.31
C GLU A 289 -15.10 4.52 18.55
N ASP A 290 -14.83 3.90 19.70
CA ASP A 290 -15.44 2.62 20.09
C ASP A 290 -16.96 2.73 20.21
N GLU A 291 -17.47 3.78 20.88
CA GLU A 291 -18.91 4.02 20.99
C GLU A 291 -19.56 4.26 19.63
N TRP A 292 -18.88 4.96 18.71
CA TRP A 292 -19.34 5.12 17.33
C TRP A 292 -19.43 3.80 16.60
N VAL A 293 -18.36 2.98 16.65
CA VAL A 293 -18.33 1.66 15.98
C VAL A 293 -19.41 0.74 16.54
N LEU A 294 -19.56 0.68 17.86
CA LEU A 294 -20.55 -0.18 18.51
C LEU A 294 -21.99 0.23 18.19
N VAL A 295 -22.33 1.53 18.28
CA VAL A 295 -23.68 2.00 18.00
C VAL A 295 -24.06 1.81 16.53
N LEU A 296 -23.12 2.04 15.61
CA LEU A 296 -23.34 1.80 14.18
C LEU A 296 -23.55 0.30 13.88
N ALA A 297 -22.76 -0.56 14.52
CA ALA A 297 -22.90 -2.02 14.34
C ALA A 297 -24.21 -2.55 14.92
N GLU A 298 -24.54 -2.22 16.17
CA GLU A 298 -25.66 -2.79 16.90
C GLU A 298 -27.02 -2.22 16.50
N GLN A 299 -27.09 -0.91 16.24
CA GLN A 299 -28.35 -0.24 15.99
C GLN A 299 -28.63 0.05 14.52
N ASP A 300 -27.56 0.24 13.72
CA ASP A 300 -27.71 0.59 12.31
C ASP A 300 -27.27 -0.55 11.37
N GLY A 301 -26.65 -1.62 11.90
CA GLY A 301 -26.16 -2.75 11.10
C GLY A 301 -25.06 -2.34 10.11
N VAL A 302 -24.19 -1.40 10.52
CA VAL A 302 -23.10 -0.89 9.69
C VAL A 302 -21.76 -1.08 10.41
N LEU A 303 -20.83 -1.77 9.75
CA LEU A 303 -19.47 -1.97 10.25
C LEU A 303 -18.53 -0.93 9.65
N VAL A 304 -17.79 -0.23 10.50
CA VAL A 304 -16.73 0.70 10.15
C VAL A 304 -15.51 0.43 11.01
N HIS A 305 -14.34 0.90 10.61
CA HIS A 305 -13.15 0.85 11.47
C HIS A 305 -13.00 2.16 12.24
N PRO A 306 -12.59 2.11 13.52
CA PRO A 306 -12.20 3.31 14.27
C PRO A 306 -10.87 3.84 13.74
N GLY A 307 -10.64 5.14 13.89
CA GLY A 307 -9.41 5.80 13.45
C GLY A 307 -8.18 5.29 14.19
N TYR A 308 -8.29 5.04 15.49
CA TYR A 308 -7.15 4.53 16.29
C TYR A 308 -6.57 3.22 15.73
N PHE A 309 -7.37 2.41 15.04
CA PHE A 309 -6.88 1.20 14.36
C PHE A 309 -5.82 1.50 13.28
N PHE A 310 -5.83 2.71 12.75
CA PHE A 310 -4.86 3.20 11.76
C PHE A 310 -3.89 4.22 12.38
N ASP A 311 -3.79 4.27 13.69
CA ASP A 311 -2.92 5.19 14.42
C ASP A 311 -3.21 6.67 14.16
N PHE A 312 -4.48 7.07 14.03
CA PHE A 312 -4.81 8.49 14.03
C PHE A 312 -4.39 9.14 15.34
N PRO A 313 -3.75 10.34 15.30
CA PRO A 313 -3.26 11.00 16.50
C PRO A 313 -4.36 11.61 17.37
N ARG A 314 -5.60 11.64 16.88
CA ARG A 314 -6.79 12.19 17.54
C ARG A 314 -7.97 11.30 17.27
N GLU A 315 -8.95 11.32 18.16
CA GLU A 315 -10.24 10.65 17.99
C GLU A 315 -11.15 11.35 16.98
N ALA A 316 -12.30 10.71 16.74
CA ALA A 316 -13.40 11.15 15.89
C ALA A 316 -13.19 10.87 14.39
N TYR A 317 -12.38 9.88 14.06
CA TYR A 317 -12.25 9.39 12.70
C TYR A 317 -12.84 7.98 12.56
N LEU A 318 -13.62 7.79 11.50
CA LEU A 318 -14.11 6.48 11.07
C LEU A 318 -13.57 6.19 9.69
N VAL A 319 -13.11 4.95 9.47
CA VAL A 319 -12.57 4.52 8.18
C VAL A 319 -13.55 3.53 7.54
N LEU A 320 -13.96 3.85 6.32
CA LEU A 320 -14.93 3.08 5.54
C LEU A 320 -14.25 2.44 4.34
N SER A 321 -14.59 1.17 4.08
CA SER A 321 -14.21 0.51 2.82
C SER A 321 -15.10 0.98 1.68
N LEU A 322 -14.51 1.44 0.59
CA LEU A 322 -15.22 1.80 -0.65
C LEU A 322 -15.47 0.60 -1.57
N LEU A 323 -15.13 -0.63 -1.13
CA LEU A 323 -15.30 -1.86 -1.92
C LEU A 323 -16.65 -2.53 -1.74
N SER A 324 -17.43 -2.15 -0.73
CA SER A 324 -18.76 -2.74 -0.50
C SER A 324 -19.64 -2.64 -1.75
N PRO A 325 -20.53 -3.62 -2.02
CA PRO A 325 -21.49 -3.52 -3.11
C PRO A 325 -22.28 -2.21 -3.05
N PRO A 326 -22.54 -1.52 -4.18
CA PRO A 326 -23.21 -0.22 -4.17
C PRO A 326 -24.62 -0.23 -3.53
N ASP A 327 -25.35 -1.32 -3.69
CA ASP A 327 -26.67 -1.55 -3.10
C ASP A 327 -26.64 -1.71 -1.58
N GLU A 328 -25.51 -2.10 -1.00
CA GLU A 328 -25.25 -2.15 0.44
C GLU A 328 -24.61 -0.84 0.93
N PHE A 329 -23.70 -0.25 0.14
CA PHE A 329 -22.94 0.93 0.54
C PHE A 329 -23.82 2.18 0.70
N ALA A 330 -24.70 2.44 -0.27
CA ALA A 330 -25.54 3.64 -0.24
C ALA A 330 -26.49 3.69 0.98
N PRO A 331 -27.23 2.63 1.32
CA PRO A 331 -28.02 2.61 2.56
C PRO A 331 -27.15 2.68 3.82
N GLY A 332 -25.95 2.07 3.81
CA GLY A 332 -25.00 2.13 4.92
C GLY A 332 -24.52 3.56 5.18
N ALA A 333 -24.06 4.26 4.16
CA ALA A 333 -23.63 5.66 4.24
C ALA A 333 -24.75 6.57 4.76
N ALA A 334 -25.98 6.38 4.27
CA ALA A 334 -27.14 7.15 4.75
C ALA A 334 -27.41 6.93 6.25
N ARG A 335 -27.34 5.68 6.73
CA ARG A 335 -27.53 5.33 8.15
C ARG A 335 -26.44 5.93 9.03
N ILE A 336 -25.18 5.90 8.62
CA ILE A 336 -24.08 6.54 9.34
C ILE A 336 -24.36 8.04 9.51
N VAL A 337 -24.67 8.74 8.43
CA VAL A 337 -24.89 10.19 8.45
C VAL A 337 -26.14 10.56 9.28
N GLU A 338 -27.19 9.78 9.19
CA GLU A 338 -28.41 9.99 10.00
C GLU A 338 -28.10 9.78 11.49
N ARG A 339 -27.29 8.79 11.85
CA ARG A 339 -26.81 8.57 13.23
C ARG A 339 -26.00 9.78 13.72
N VAL A 340 -25.09 10.29 12.89
CA VAL A 340 -24.28 11.48 13.22
C VAL A 340 -25.16 12.70 13.47
N LYS A 341 -26.18 12.95 12.61
CA LYS A 341 -27.11 14.06 12.78
C LYS A 341 -27.89 14.01 14.10
N ARG A 342 -28.25 12.80 14.55
CA ARG A 342 -28.97 12.60 15.82
C ARG A 342 -28.07 12.73 17.06
N SER A 343 -26.75 12.63 16.88
CA SER A 343 -25.78 12.62 17.98
C SER A 343 -25.02 13.93 18.12
N ALA A 344 -25.15 14.86 17.15
CA ALA A 344 -24.61 16.20 17.16
C ALA A 344 -25.60 17.20 17.78
#